data_7c2b26db531665fb901db1b18dd107e5
#
_entry.id   7c2b26db531665fb901db1b18dd107e5
#
_cell.length_a   1.000
_cell.length_b   1.000
_cell.length_c   1.000
_cell.angle_alpha   90.00
_cell.angle_beta   90.00
_cell.angle_gamma   90.00
#
_symmetry.space_group_name_H-M   'P 1'
#
loop_
_entity.id
_entity.type
_entity.pdbx_description
1 polymer ?
#
loop_
_entity_poly.entity_id
_entity_poly.type
_entity_poly.pdbx_seq_one_letter_code
_entity_poly.pdbx_strand_id
1 'polypeptide(L)'
;KFKNSNEGYTKLLNTIQNKLNDLSNINIAMEATGHYWLSLYSALVDDGFNVSVYNPYQIKSYRGAYNNRKQKNDIIDSIIIADYLRVFGMKDSKLPQEDLMALKQFTRFRSNIVENVSSIKVQVIGLLDKVFPEYKDFFCDVFGVTSKQILLNCPTPDDIIRISTTKLANLLSKNSRGKFGKDDALNMKEVAKSSFGIKFTTDACSFEIKQLINQVIFLES
;
A
#
# COMPACT_ATOMS: atom_id res chain seq x y z
N LYS A 1 3.28 -5.89 -30.72
CA LYS A 1 3.40 -5.96 -29.27
C LYS A 1 4.79 -6.46 -28.90
N PHE A 2 5.51 -5.74 -28.02
CA PHE A 2 6.88 -6.03 -27.59
C PHE A 2 6.86 -6.35 -26.09
N LYS A 3 7.80 -7.22 -25.65
CA LYS A 3 7.99 -7.48 -24.23
C LYS A 3 8.75 -6.31 -23.58
N ASN A 4 8.46 -6.01 -22.32
CA ASN A 4 9.23 -5.03 -21.54
C ASN A 4 10.54 -5.70 -21.05
N SER A 5 11.50 -5.85 -21.96
CA SER A 5 12.82 -6.48 -21.76
C SER A 5 13.78 -5.96 -22.83
N ASN A 6 15.10 -6.12 -22.62
CA ASN A 6 16.11 -5.75 -23.60
C ASN A 6 15.87 -6.38 -24.97
N GLU A 7 15.47 -7.66 -25.00
CA GLU A 7 15.15 -8.34 -26.26
C GLU A 7 13.94 -7.69 -26.96
N GLY A 8 12.90 -7.35 -26.19
CA GLY A 8 11.72 -6.68 -26.72
C GLY A 8 12.03 -5.26 -27.20
N TYR A 9 12.91 -4.54 -26.52
CA TYR A 9 13.40 -3.23 -26.94
C TYR A 9 14.21 -3.30 -28.23
N THR A 10 15.15 -4.24 -28.34
CA THR A 10 15.91 -4.47 -29.58
C THR A 10 15.00 -4.79 -30.76
N LYS A 11 13.96 -5.60 -30.55
CA LYS A 11 12.95 -5.89 -31.60
C LYS A 11 12.16 -4.64 -31.99
N LEU A 12 11.84 -3.77 -31.04
CA LEU A 12 11.19 -2.48 -31.31
C LEU A 12 12.06 -1.61 -32.19
N LEU A 13 13.34 -1.42 -31.83
CA LEU A 13 14.29 -0.62 -32.60
C LEU A 13 14.46 -1.17 -34.01
N ASN A 14 14.69 -2.47 -34.17
CA ASN A 14 14.82 -3.10 -35.48
C ASN A 14 13.55 -2.91 -36.33
N THR A 15 12.36 -2.96 -35.69
CA THR A 15 11.09 -2.72 -36.40
C THR A 15 10.97 -1.27 -36.89
N ILE A 16 11.44 -0.30 -36.10
CA ILE A 16 11.45 1.11 -36.46
C ILE A 16 12.44 1.33 -37.62
N GLN A 17 13.68 0.83 -37.48
CA GLN A 17 14.75 0.96 -38.50
C GLN A 17 14.35 0.35 -39.85
N ASN A 18 13.72 -0.82 -39.83
CA ASN A 18 13.27 -1.48 -41.05
C ASN A 18 12.10 -0.79 -41.77
N LYS A 19 11.36 0.07 -41.06
CA LYS A 19 10.21 0.79 -41.62
C LYS A 19 10.50 2.22 -42.04
N LEU A 20 11.52 2.82 -41.49
CA LEU A 20 11.84 4.24 -41.65
C LEU A 20 13.30 4.39 -42.02
N ASN A 21 13.57 5.05 -43.15
CA ASN A 21 14.94 5.28 -43.64
C ASN A 21 15.66 6.41 -42.90
N ASP A 22 14.94 7.25 -42.17
CA ASP A 22 15.48 8.36 -41.37
C ASP A 22 14.92 8.31 -39.96
N LEU A 23 15.79 8.15 -38.98
CA LEU A 23 15.43 8.10 -37.56
C LEU A 23 15.45 9.47 -36.90
N SER A 24 16.04 10.49 -37.53
CA SER A 24 16.22 11.82 -36.93
C SER A 24 14.93 12.60 -36.69
N ASN A 25 13.87 12.25 -37.42
CA ASN A 25 12.58 12.94 -37.38
C ASN A 25 11.47 12.11 -36.70
N ILE A 26 11.84 11.06 -35.96
CA ILE A 26 10.85 10.23 -35.27
C ILE A 26 10.46 10.87 -33.95
N ASN A 27 9.19 11.17 -33.81
CA ASN A 27 8.58 11.62 -32.57
C ASN A 27 7.79 10.44 -31.95
N ILE A 28 8.10 10.12 -30.71
CA ILE A 28 7.47 9.02 -29.99
C ILE A 28 6.57 9.58 -28.89
N ALA A 29 5.36 9.04 -28.77
CA ALA A 29 4.45 9.37 -27.69
C ALA A 29 4.13 8.15 -26.84
N MET A 30 4.01 8.36 -25.54
CA MET A 30 3.54 7.34 -24.61
C MET A 30 2.65 7.91 -23.51
N GLU A 31 1.83 7.07 -22.95
CA GLU A 31 0.96 7.41 -21.82
C GLU A 31 1.65 7.04 -20.49
N ALA A 32 1.61 7.95 -19.50
CA ALA A 32 2.20 7.74 -18.16
C ALA A 32 1.32 6.85 -17.27
N THR A 33 0.97 5.65 -17.73
CA THR A 33 0.17 4.70 -16.96
C THR A 33 1.06 3.82 -16.08
N GLY A 34 0.88 3.92 -14.77
CA GLY A 34 1.68 3.16 -13.81
C GLY A 34 3.17 3.47 -13.88
N HIS A 35 4.00 2.43 -13.88
CA HIS A 35 5.47 2.53 -13.92
C HIS A 35 6.07 1.96 -15.22
N TYR A 36 5.26 1.29 -16.05
CA TYR A 36 5.73 0.53 -17.22
C TYR A 36 6.42 1.38 -18.30
N TRP A 37 6.06 2.66 -18.39
CA TRP A 37 6.60 3.57 -19.39
C TRP A 37 8.01 4.06 -19.06
N LEU A 38 8.43 4.05 -17.79
CA LEU A 38 9.70 4.65 -17.34
C LEU A 38 10.93 4.01 -17.99
N SER A 39 11.01 2.66 -17.98
CA SER A 39 12.14 1.94 -18.58
C SER A 39 12.23 2.17 -20.08
N LEU A 40 11.08 2.15 -20.76
CA LEU A 40 11.02 2.40 -22.20
C LEU A 40 11.36 3.85 -22.53
N TYR A 41 10.87 4.81 -21.75
CA TYR A 41 11.21 6.22 -21.89
C TYR A 41 12.71 6.46 -21.75
N SER A 42 13.33 5.94 -20.68
CA SER A 42 14.76 6.10 -20.45
C SER A 42 15.57 5.55 -21.64
N ALA A 43 15.30 4.30 -22.02
CA ALA A 43 16.03 3.69 -23.13
C ALA A 43 15.89 4.46 -24.47
N LEU A 44 14.70 4.94 -24.77
CA LEU A 44 14.47 5.74 -26.00
C LEU A 44 15.16 7.10 -25.96
N VAL A 45 15.17 7.77 -24.82
CA VAL A 45 15.86 9.06 -24.65
C VAL A 45 17.39 8.87 -24.71
N ASP A 46 17.90 7.80 -24.08
CA ASP A 46 19.32 7.46 -24.12
C ASP A 46 19.80 7.16 -25.56
N ASP A 47 18.94 6.56 -26.39
CA ASP A 47 19.17 6.32 -27.81
C ASP A 47 18.90 7.56 -28.69
N GLY A 48 18.58 8.72 -28.11
CA GLY A 48 18.46 10.00 -28.80
C GLY A 48 17.09 10.25 -29.46
N PHE A 49 16.05 9.47 -29.17
CA PHE A 49 14.71 9.71 -29.69
C PHE A 49 14.01 10.87 -28.98
N ASN A 50 13.19 11.62 -29.74
CA ASN A 50 12.28 12.62 -29.19
C ASN A 50 11.05 11.92 -28.59
N VAL A 51 10.90 11.94 -27.26
CA VAL A 51 9.82 11.24 -26.58
C VAL A 51 8.94 12.22 -25.80
N SER A 52 7.63 12.16 -26.06
CA SER A 52 6.60 12.87 -25.30
C SER A 52 5.82 11.92 -24.43
N VAL A 53 5.65 12.29 -23.15
CA VAL A 53 4.85 11.52 -22.17
C VAL A 53 3.61 12.32 -21.80
N TYR A 54 2.44 11.74 -22.05
CA TYR A 54 1.15 12.37 -21.79
C TYR A 54 0.46 11.81 -20.56
N ASN A 55 -0.30 12.68 -19.89
CA ASN A 55 -1.11 12.27 -18.76
C ASN A 55 -2.26 11.35 -19.24
N PRO A 56 -2.51 10.20 -18.57
CA PRO A 56 -3.61 9.30 -18.89
C PRO A 56 -4.99 9.99 -18.98
N TYR A 57 -5.21 11.01 -18.16
CA TYR A 57 -6.45 11.78 -18.20
C TYR A 57 -6.63 12.54 -19.53
N GLN A 58 -5.56 13.10 -20.07
CA GLN A 58 -5.58 13.82 -21.37
C GLN A 58 -5.92 12.84 -22.51
N ILE A 59 -5.26 11.69 -22.54
CA ILE A 59 -5.52 10.65 -23.54
C ILE A 59 -6.94 10.12 -23.43
N LYS A 60 -7.43 9.90 -22.21
CA LYS A 60 -8.81 9.44 -21.95
C LYS A 60 -9.86 10.45 -22.43
N SER A 61 -9.64 11.73 -22.15
CA SER A 61 -10.54 12.82 -22.60
C SER A 61 -10.55 12.93 -24.13
N TYR A 62 -9.38 12.86 -24.77
CA TYR A 62 -9.26 12.89 -26.23
C TYR A 62 -9.93 11.67 -26.89
N ARG A 63 -9.80 10.49 -26.30
CA ARG A 63 -10.49 9.27 -26.77
C ARG A 63 -12.00 9.46 -26.82
N GLY A 64 -12.59 10.12 -25.81
CA GLY A 64 -14.02 10.42 -25.77
C GLY A 64 -14.49 11.27 -26.97
N ALA A 65 -13.65 12.19 -27.42
CA ALA A 65 -13.91 13.01 -28.59
C ALA A 65 -13.63 12.29 -29.92
N TYR A 66 -12.64 11.38 -29.94
CA TYR A 66 -12.20 10.68 -31.15
C TYR A 66 -13.12 9.55 -31.57
N ASN A 67 -13.67 8.78 -30.59
CA ASN A 67 -14.51 7.62 -30.89
C ASN A 67 -15.50 7.32 -29.77
N ASN A 68 -16.79 7.38 -30.05
CA ASN A 68 -17.88 7.03 -29.14
C ASN A 68 -17.98 5.51 -28.84
N ARG A 69 -17.18 4.66 -29.47
CA ARG A 69 -17.18 3.21 -29.22
C ARG A 69 -16.30 2.87 -28.04
N LYS A 70 -16.86 2.28 -26.99
CA LYS A 70 -16.20 1.87 -25.74
C LYS A 70 -15.23 0.67 -25.88
N GLN A 71 -14.80 0.28 -27.05
CA GLN A 71 -13.87 -0.84 -27.23
C GLN A 71 -12.46 -0.44 -26.78
N LYS A 72 -12.00 -1.06 -25.72
CA LYS A 72 -10.65 -0.93 -25.19
C LYS A 72 -9.76 -1.99 -25.85
N ASN A 73 -8.81 -1.54 -26.69
CA ASN A 73 -7.86 -2.43 -27.36
C ASN A 73 -6.52 -1.70 -27.46
N ASP A 74 -5.43 -2.37 -27.11
CA ASP A 74 -4.06 -1.84 -27.13
C ASP A 74 -3.68 -1.20 -28.48
N ILE A 75 -4.20 -1.73 -29.60
CA ILE A 75 -3.95 -1.20 -30.95
C ILE A 75 -4.63 0.16 -31.11
N ILE A 76 -5.90 0.26 -30.73
CA ILE A 76 -6.67 1.51 -30.82
C ILE A 76 -6.04 2.55 -29.89
N ASP A 77 -5.59 2.14 -28.69
CA ASP A 77 -4.95 3.01 -27.73
C ASP A 77 -3.64 3.58 -28.27
N SER A 78 -2.82 2.77 -28.95
CA SER A 78 -1.60 3.26 -29.57
C SER A 78 -1.85 4.24 -30.72
N ILE A 79 -2.91 4.03 -31.51
CA ILE A 79 -3.33 4.95 -32.58
C ILE A 79 -3.80 6.27 -32.00
N ILE A 80 -4.61 6.24 -30.94
CA ILE A 80 -5.10 7.45 -30.25
C ILE A 80 -3.95 8.26 -29.67
N ILE A 81 -2.95 7.62 -29.05
CA ILE A 81 -1.77 8.30 -28.50
C ILE A 81 -0.95 8.94 -29.64
N ALA A 82 -0.76 8.24 -30.75
CA ALA A 82 -0.04 8.75 -31.91
C ALA A 82 -0.80 9.94 -32.56
N ASP A 83 -2.12 9.84 -32.67
CA ASP A 83 -2.94 10.92 -33.20
C ASP A 83 -3.00 12.13 -32.27
N TYR A 84 -3.00 11.89 -30.94
CA TYR A 84 -2.87 12.96 -29.94
C TYR A 84 -1.57 13.74 -30.12
N LEU A 85 -0.43 13.02 -30.30
CA LEU A 85 0.86 13.64 -30.62
C LEU A 85 0.80 14.48 -31.91
N ARG A 86 0.17 13.94 -32.96
CA ARG A 86 0.01 14.62 -34.25
C ARG A 86 -0.78 15.93 -34.10
N VAL A 87 -1.85 15.93 -33.31
CA VAL A 87 -2.76 17.11 -33.17
C VAL A 87 -2.18 18.15 -32.22
N PHE A 88 -1.63 17.74 -31.09
CA PHE A 88 -1.19 18.66 -30.03
C PHE A 88 0.33 18.92 -30.03
N GLY A 89 1.07 18.25 -30.90
CA GLY A 89 2.52 18.39 -31.01
C GLY A 89 3.32 17.76 -29.89
N MET A 90 4.64 17.86 -29.99
CA MET A 90 5.57 17.39 -28.97
C MET A 90 5.43 18.20 -27.68
N LYS A 91 5.45 17.49 -26.57
CA LYS A 91 5.55 18.06 -25.23
C LYS A 91 6.95 17.81 -24.70
N ASP A 92 7.62 18.84 -24.20
CA ASP A 92 8.87 18.66 -23.45
C ASP A 92 8.59 17.83 -22.18
N SER A 93 9.00 16.59 -22.22
CA SER A 93 8.71 15.59 -21.18
C SER A 93 10.01 15.22 -20.48
N LYS A 94 10.60 16.18 -19.77
CA LYS A 94 11.75 15.89 -18.92
C LYS A 94 11.29 15.11 -17.69
N LEU A 95 12.02 14.03 -17.37
CA LEU A 95 11.87 13.41 -16.06
C LEU A 95 12.21 14.41 -14.96
N PRO A 96 11.45 14.45 -13.87
CA PRO A 96 11.87 15.22 -12.70
C PRO A 96 13.29 14.81 -12.27
N GLN A 97 13.99 15.72 -11.60
CA GLN A 97 15.30 15.41 -11.01
C GLN A 97 15.20 14.13 -10.17
N GLU A 98 16.28 13.35 -10.16
CA GLU A 98 16.34 12.05 -9.48
C GLU A 98 15.89 12.13 -8.01
N ASP A 99 16.38 13.15 -7.29
CA ASP A 99 15.99 13.39 -5.89
C ASP A 99 14.48 13.60 -5.71
N LEU A 100 13.84 14.32 -6.64
CA LEU A 100 12.40 14.54 -6.61
C LEU A 100 11.62 13.25 -6.91
N MET A 101 12.13 12.42 -7.81
CA MET A 101 11.55 11.11 -8.08
C MET A 101 11.68 10.17 -6.88
N ALA A 102 12.85 10.13 -6.25
CA ALA A 102 13.11 9.36 -5.04
C ALA A 102 12.19 9.82 -3.89
N LEU A 103 12.10 11.13 -3.65
CA LEU A 103 11.20 11.68 -2.63
C LEU A 103 9.73 11.29 -2.88
N LYS A 104 9.27 11.36 -4.12
CA LYS A 104 7.92 10.97 -4.50
C LYS A 104 7.67 9.47 -4.26
N GLN A 105 8.67 8.63 -4.54
CA GLN A 105 8.59 7.19 -4.27
C GLN A 105 8.53 6.89 -2.78
N PHE A 106 9.39 7.50 -1.96
CA PHE A 106 9.38 7.34 -0.50
C PHE A 106 8.09 7.83 0.13
N THR A 107 7.57 8.98 -0.32
CA THR A 107 6.31 9.52 0.18
C THR A 107 5.14 8.57 -0.11
N ARG A 108 5.05 8.02 -1.31
CA ARG A 108 4.03 7.02 -1.66
C ARG A 108 4.18 5.73 -0.85
N PHE A 109 5.41 5.25 -0.70
CA PHE A 109 5.71 4.07 0.10
C PHE A 109 5.27 4.26 1.56
N ARG A 110 5.62 5.42 2.16
CA ARG A 110 5.16 5.76 3.51
C ARG A 110 3.63 5.81 3.62
N SER A 111 2.95 6.42 2.66
CA SER A 111 1.48 6.46 2.64
C SER A 111 0.88 5.05 2.62
N ASN A 112 1.41 4.17 1.79
CA ASN A 112 0.95 2.78 1.71
C ASN A 112 1.16 2.03 3.04
N ILE A 113 2.30 2.25 3.72
CA ILE A 113 2.53 1.65 5.05
C ILE A 113 1.49 2.15 6.06
N VAL A 114 1.24 3.45 6.11
CA VAL A 114 0.24 4.04 7.02
C VAL A 114 -1.16 3.48 6.77
N GLU A 115 -1.56 3.34 5.51
CA GLU A 115 -2.84 2.74 5.13
C GLU A 115 -2.91 1.26 5.55
N ASN A 116 -1.84 0.49 5.35
CA ASN A 116 -1.75 -0.90 5.77
C ASN A 116 -1.88 -1.03 7.29
N VAL A 117 -1.15 -0.22 8.05
CA VAL A 117 -1.25 -0.20 9.52
C VAL A 117 -2.69 0.11 9.96
N SER A 118 -3.32 1.10 9.34
CA SER A 118 -4.72 1.45 9.64
C SER A 118 -5.68 0.30 9.36
N SER A 119 -5.51 -0.39 8.25
CA SER A 119 -6.31 -1.58 7.90
C SER A 119 -6.13 -2.71 8.91
N ILE A 120 -4.90 -2.98 9.34
CA ILE A 120 -4.62 -4.01 10.35
C ILE A 120 -5.24 -3.63 11.70
N LYS A 121 -5.16 -2.36 12.11
CA LYS A 121 -5.78 -1.86 13.34
C LYS A 121 -7.30 -2.09 13.33
N VAL A 122 -7.96 -1.85 12.21
CA VAL A 122 -9.41 -2.12 12.06
C VAL A 122 -9.71 -3.61 12.23
N GLN A 123 -8.89 -4.51 11.69
CA GLN A 123 -9.05 -5.96 11.86
C GLN A 123 -8.91 -6.37 13.32
N VAL A 124 -7.91 -5.85 14.04
CA VAL A 124 -7.72 -6.12 15.48
C VAL A 124 -8.94 -5.67 16.28
N ILE A 125 -9.46 -4.46 16.03
CA ILE A 125 -10.67 -3.96 16.70
C ILE A 125 -11.86 -4.88 16.42
N GLY A 126 -12.06 -5.32 15.18
CA GLY A 126 -13.13 -6.25 14.82
C GLY A 126 -13.02 -7.61 15.52
N LEU A 127 -11.80 -8.11 15.74
CA LEU A 127 -11.58 -9.34 16.54
C LEU A 127 -11.84 -9.11 18.03
N LEU A 128 -11.39 -7.97 18.58
CA LEU A 128 -11.67 -7.60 19.98
C LEU A 128 -13.16 -7.42 20.22
N ASP A 129 -13.88 -6.79 19.32
CA ASP A 129 -15.34 -6.64 19.42
C ASP A 129 -16.07 -7.99 19.48
N LYS A 130 -15.50 -9.04 18.90
CA LYS A 130 -16.04 -10.41 18.98
C LYS A 130 -15.69 -11.11 20.27
N VAL A 131 -14.42 -11.07 20.71
CA VAL A 131 -13.93 -11.93 21.80
C VAL A 131 -13.81 -11.22 23.12
N PHE A 132 -13.60 -9.91 23.13
CA PHE A 132 -13.42 -9.10 24.34
C PHE A 132 -13.86 -7.65 24.11
N PRO A 133 -15.16 -7.38 23.88
CA PRO A 133 -15.64 -6.05 23.54
C PRO A 133 -15.32 -4.98 24.61
N GLU A 134 -15.21 -5.37 25.88
CA GLU A 134 -14.88 -4.48 27.00
C GLU A 134 -13.40 -4.08 27.04
N TYR A 135 -12.55 -4.71 26.24
CA TYR A 135 -11.10 -4.43 26.23
C TYR A 135 -10.78 -2.95 25.97
N LYS A 136 -11.58 -2.31 25.13
CA LYS A 136 -11.37 -0.90 24.74
C LYS A 136 -11.47 0.08 25.91
N ASP A 137 -12.19 -0.28 26.96
CA ASP A 137 -12.43 0.60 28.11
C ASP A 137 -11.23 0.66 29.06
N PHE A 138 -10.25 -0.24 28.93
CA PHE A 138 -9.05 -0.24 29.77
C PHE A 138 -7.98 0.75 29.33
N PHE A 139 -7.96 1.13 28.06
CA PHE A 139 -6.88 1.93 27.49
C PHE A 139 -7.42 3.08 26.67
N CYS A 140 -6.88 4.29 26.89
CA CYS A 140 -7.22 5.46 26.05
C CYS A 140 -6.84 5.21 24.57
N ASP A 141 -5.80 4.39 24.33
CA ASP A 141 -5.38 3.94 23.01
C ASP A 141 -5.14 2.43 23.04
N VAL A 142 -5.96 1.71 22.29
CA VAL A 142 -5.87 0.23 22.15
C VAL A 142 -4.55 -0.18 21.49
N PHE A 143 -3.91 0.67 20.73
CA PHE A 143 -2.62 0.44 20.07
C PHE A 143 -1.44 1.12 20.78
N GLY A 144 -1.66 1.64 21.99
CA GLY A 144 -0.59 2.14 22.85
C GLY A 144 0.35 1.03 23.30
N VAL A 145 1.56 1.41 23.75
CA VAL A 145 2.62 0.45 24.11
C VAL A 145 2.14 -0.61 25.09
N THR A 146 1.46 -0.20 26.17
CA THR A 146 0.98 -1.13 27.22
C THR A 146 -0.05 -2.08 26.65
N SER A 147 -1.03 -1.60 25.93
CA SER A 147 -2.10 -2.41 25.34
C SER A 147 -1.54 -3.40 24.31
N LYS A 148 -0.64 -2.99 23.41
CA LYS A 148 0.03 -3.90 22.47
C LYS A 148 0.72 -5.05 23.19
N GLN A 149 1.37 -4.80 24.33
CA GLN A 149 2.02 -5.85 25.13
C GLN A 149 1.01 -6.79 25.80
N ILE A 150 -0.13 -6.28 26.25
CA ILE A 150 -1.22 -7.14 26.75
C ILE A 150 -1.77 -8.02 25.62
N LEU A 151 -2.07 -7.44 24.44
CA LEU A 151 -2.60 -8.16 23.30
C LEU A 151 -1.64 -9.25 22.77
N LEU A 152 -0.34 -9.04 22.87
CA LEU A 152 0.65 -10.07 22.53
C LEU A 152 0.68 -11.24 23.49
N ASN A 153 0.39 -11.01 24.78
CA ASN A 153 0.49 -12.04 25.80
C ASN A 153 -0.87 -12.67 26.13
N CYS A 154 -1.92 -11.84 26.24
CA CYS A 154 -3.24 -12.21 26.76
C CYS A 154 -4.35 -11.50 25.97
N PRO A 155 -4.59 -11.79 24.67
CA PRO A 155 -5.54 -11.06 23.85
C PRO A 155 -7.01 -11.40 24.12
N THR A 156 -7.29 -12.50 24.83
CA THR A 156 -8.67 -12.96 25.09
C THR A 156 -9.00 -12.93 26.59
N PRO A 157 -10.29 -12.90 26.98
CA PRO A 157 -10.71 -13.03 28.38
C PRO A 157 -10.11 -14.29 29.05
N ASP A 158 -10.10 -15.43 28.38
CA ASP A 158 -9.54 -16.67 28.89
C ASP A 158 -8.05 -16.54 29.18
N ASP A 159 -7.29 -15.88 28.31
CA ASP A 159 -5.86 -15.64 28.54
C ASP A 159 -5.64 -14.74 29.77
N ILE A 160 -6.46 -13.67 29.91
CA ILE A 160 -6.41 -12.79 31.10
C ILE A 160 -6.77 -13.51 32.38
N ILE A 161 -7.74 -14.41 32.34
CA ILE A 161 -8.12 -15.21 33.52
C ILE A 161 -6.99 -16.20 33.89
N ARG A 162 -6.38 -16.86 32.92
CA ARG A 162 -5.33 -17.87 33.12
C ARG A 162 -4.02 -17.29 33.68
N ILE A 163 -3.63 -16.09 33.26
CA ILE A 163 -2.39 -15.46 33.74
C ILE A 163 -2.52 -15.13 35.25
N SER A 164 -1.46 -15.30 36.05
CA SER A 164 -1.51 -14.89 37.46
C SER A 164 -1.62 -13.36 37.59
N THR A 165 -2.33 -12.89 38.61
CA THR A 165 -2.51 -11.45 38.88
C THR A 165 -1.18 -10.69 38.98
N THR A 166 -0.19 -11.33 39.61
CA THR A 166 1.15 -10.77 39.77
C THR A 166 1.85 -10.59 38.41
N LYS A 167 1.76 -11.59 37.54
CA LYS A 167 2.34 -11.48 36.18
C LYS A 167 1.65 -10.42 35.35
N LEU A 168 0.31 -10.34 35.40
CA LEU A 168 -0.47 -9.34 34.70
C LEU A 168 -0.14 -7.94 35.23
N ALA A 169 -0.10 -7.72 36.53
CA ALA A 169 0.28 -6.45 37.15
C ALA A 169 1.69 -6.02 36.76
N ASN A 170 2.66 -6.92 36.75
CA ASN A 170 4.04 -6.64 36.32
C ASN A 170 4.07 -6.27 34.82
N LEU A 171 3.32 -6.97 33.96
CA LEU A 171 3.23 -6.66 32.54
C LEU A 171 2.65 -5.24 32.32
N LEU A 172 1.56 -4.92 33.01
CA LEU A 172 0.94 -3.60 32.99
C LEU A 172 1.90 -2.51 33.49
N SER A 173 2.47 -2.68 34.68
CA SER A 173 3.35 -1.69 35.31
C SER A 173 4.61 -1.41 34.49
N LYS A 174 5.28 -2.48 34.03
CA LYS A 174 6.51 -2.37 33.21
C LYS A 174 6.28 -1.54 31.93
N ASN A 175 5.19 -1.76 31.26
CA ASN A 175 4.93 -1.14 29.96
C ASN A 175 4.21 0.22 30.05
N SER A 176 3.66 0.56 31.22
CA SER A 176 3.00 1.85 31.50
C SER A 176 3.86 2.84 32.30
N ARG A 177 5.12 2.50 32.58
CA ARG A 177 5.99 3.27 33.49
C ARG A 177 5.36 3.44 34.89
N GLY A 178 4.69 2.40 35.38
CA GLY A 178 4.07 2.39 36.70
C GLY A 178 2.68 3.05 36.78
N LYS A 179 2.10 3.48 35.65
CA LYS A 179 0.75 4.07 35.62
C LYS A 179 -0.34 3.06 35.98
N PHE A 180 -0.19 1.81 35.54
CA PHE A 180 -1.07 0.69 35.88
C PHE A 180 -0.41 -0.23 36.89
N GLY A 181 -1.20 -0.83 37.79
CA GLY A 181 -0.71 -1.65 38.88
C GLY A 181 -1.54 -2.90 39.15
N LYS A 182 -1.51 -3.32 40.42
CA LYS A 182 -2.20 -4.54 40.85
C LYS A 182 -3.72 -4.40 40.82
N ASP A 183 -4.24 -3.23 41.13
CA ASP A 183 -5.69 -2.98 41.13
C ASP A 183 -6.26 -2.99 39.74
N ASP A 184 -5.52 -2.43 38.77
CA ASP A 184 -5.90 -2.50 37.34
C ASP A 184 -5.89 -3.94 36.84
N ALA A 185 -4.92 -4.75 37.25
CA ALA A 185 -4.86 -6.17 36.92
C ALA A 185 -6.03 -6.96 37.51
N LEU A 186 -6.44 -6.66 38.73
CA LEU A 186 -7.62 -7.27 39.36
C LEU A 186 -8.89 -6.87 38.62
N ASN A 187 -9.07 -5.57 38.34
CA ASN A 187 -10.21 -5.08 37.60
C ASN A 187 -10.31 -5.72 36.19
N MET A 188 -9.18 -5.79 35.45
CA MET A 188 -9.15 -6.44 34.15
C MET A 188 -9.57 -7.91 34.21
N LYS A 189 -9.18 -8.63 35.25
CA LYS A 189 -9.61 -10.01 35.47
C LYS A 189 -11.09 -10.16 35.79
N GLU A 190 -11.66 -9.25 36.60
CA GLU A 190 -13.08 -9.27 36.90
C GLU A 190 -13.92 -8.99 35.63
N VAL A 191 -13.53 -8.02 34.87
CA VAL A 191 -14.21 -7.73 33.58
C VAL A 191 -14.06 -8.90 32.61
N ALA A 192 -12.89 -9.52 32.52
CA ALA A 192 -12.69 -10.71 31.68
C ALA A 192 -13.59 -11.90 32.07
N LYS A 193 -13.86 -12.11 33.39
CA LYS A 193 -14.79 -13.16 33.85
C LYS A 193 -16.25 -12.91 33.43
N SER A 194 -16.66 -11.65 33.35
CA SER A 194 -18.00 -11.22 32.98
C SER A 194 -18.15 -10.79 31.53
N SER A 195 -17.11 -10.97 30.70
CA SER A 195 -17.12 -10.53 29.31
C SER A 195 -18.27 -11.13 28.51
N PHE A 196 -18.90 -10.27 27.69
CA PHE A 196 -19.96 -10.62 26.75
C PHE A 196 -19.41 -11.26 25.45
N GLY A 197 -18.09 -11.28 25.26
CA GLY A 197 -17.46 -11.87 24.08
C GLY A 197 -17.85 -13.31 23.82
N ILE A 198 -17.71 -13.76 22.55
CA ILE A 198 -17.95 -15.16 22.17
C ILE A 198 -16.97 -16.07 22.90
N LYS A 199 -17.43 -17.29 23.25
CA LYS A 199 -16.63 -18.29 23.98
C LYS A 199 -16.17 -19.47 23.12
N PHE A 200 -16.36 -19.39 21.81
CA PHE A 200 -15.92 -20.37 20.83
C PHE A 200 -14.91 -19.72 19.88
N THR A 201 -14.02 -20.48 19.28
CA THR A 201 -12.93 -20.01 18.40
C THR A 201 -11.98 -18.97 19.02
N THR A 202 -11.96 -18.87 20.35
CA THR A 202 -11.11 -17.91 21.08
C THR A 202 -9.62 -18.12 20.83
N ASP A 203 -9.17 -19.38 20.69
CA ASP A 203 -7.77 -19.71 20.38
C ASP A 203 -7.35 -19.20 18.99
N ALA A 204 -8.23 -19.32 17.99
CA ALA A 204 -7.98 -18.79 16.65
C ALA A 204 -7.90 -17.26 16.68
N CYS A 205 -8.85 -16.60 17.35
CA CYS A 205 -8.83 -15.14 17.52
C CYS A 205 -7.60 -14.67 18.32
N SER A 206 -7.19 -15.41 19.35
CA SER A 206 -5.96 -15.14 20.10
C SER A 206 -4.73 -15.17 19.20
N PHE A 207 -4.62 -16.18 18.34
CA PHE A 207 -3.54 -16.28 17.39
C PHE A 207 -3.56 -15.14 16.38
N GLU A 208 -4.71 -14.84 15.77
CA GLU A 208 -4.87 -13.76 14.78
C GLU A 208 -4.50 -12.42 15.39
N ILE A 209 -5.02 -12.06 16.57
CA ILE A 209 -4.71 -10.80 17.25
C ILE A 209 -3.20 -10.67 17.47
N LYS A 210 -2.53 -11.71 17.97
CA LYS A 210 -1.07 -11.69 18.20
C LYS A 210 -0.29 -11.44 16.90
N GLN A 211 -0.69 -12.10 15.80
CA GLN A 211 -0.03 -11.91 14.51
C GLN A 211 -0.24 -10.48 13.96
N LEU A 212 -1.46 -9.98 14.05
CA LEU A 212 -1.78 -8.62 13.59
C LEU A 212 -1.05 -7.54 14.41
N ILE A 213 -0.97 -7.71 15.74
CA ILE A 213 -0.21 -6.79 16.60
C ILE A 213 1.29 -6.82 16.28
N ASN A 214 1.86 -8.00 16.02
CA ASN A 214 3.26 -8.11 15.57
C ASN A 214 3.48 -7.37 14.24
N GLN A 215 2.55 -7.48 13.28
CA GLN A 215 2.62 -6.73 12.03
C GLN A 215 2.55 -5.22 12.26
N VAL A 216 1.66 -4.75 13.13
CA VAL A 216 1.58 -3.31 13.48
C VAL A 216 2.91 -2.84 14.06
N ILE A 217 3.49 -3.57 15.00
CA ILE A 217 4.77 -3.20 15.63
C ILE A 217 5.88 -3.14 14.58
N PHE A 218 5.95 -4.11 13.70
CA PHE A 218 6.95 -4.16 12.62
C PHE A 218 6.82 -3.00 11.63
N LEU A 219 5.59 -2.65 11.25
CA LEU A 219 5.35 -1.57 10.29
C LEU A 219 5.50 -0.17 10.90
N GLU A 220 5.39 -0.04 12.23
CA GLU A 220 5.58 1.23 12.95
C GLU A 220 7.05 1.46 13.36
N SER A 221 7.94 0.45 13.25
CA SER A 221 9.37 0.56 13.59
C SER A 221 10.18 1.25 12.48
#